data_f832213013aba3d64475fa7396f74b10
#
_entry.id   f832213013aba3d64475fa7396f74b10
#
_cell.length_a   1.000
_cell.length_b   1.000
_cell.length_c   1.000
_cell.angle_alpha   90.00
_cell.angle_beta   90.00
_cell.angle_gamma   90.00
#
_symmetry.space_group_name_H-M   'P 1'
#
loop_
_entity.id
_entity.type
_entity.pdbx_description
1 polymer ?
#
loop_
_entity_poly.entity_id
_entity_poly.type
_entity_poly.pdbx_seq_one_letter_code
_entity_poly.pdbx_strand_id
1 'polypeptide(L)' 'LELEWEGVALALNLLDELEHLRAENRMLRQRLGRFLAE' A
#
# COMPACT_ATOMS: atom_id res chain seq x y z
N LEU A 1 -23.15 15.86 3.22
CA LEU A 1 -23.88 14.71 3.67
C LEU A 1 -22.94 13.68 4.24
N GLU A 2 -23.44 12.95 5.22
CA GLU A 2 -22.59 12.01 5.95
C GLU A 2 -21.99 10.93 5.07
N LEU A 3 -22.75 10.49 4.08
CA LEU A 3 -22.27 9.44 3.19
C LEU A 3 -21.04 9.87 2.39
N GLU A 4 -20.98 11.13 2.03
CA GLU A 4 -19.82 11.64 1.30
C GLU A 4 -18.59 11.67 2.17
N TRP A 5 -18.75 12.08 3.42
CA TRP A 5 -17.66 12.12 4.36
C TRP A 5 -17.12 10.73 4.66
N GLU A 6 -18.05 9.79 4.83
CA GLU A 6 -17.66 8.42 5.08
C GLU A 6 -16.88 7.85 3.90
N GLY A 7 -17.31 8.19 2.70
CA GLY A 7 -16.60 7.75 1.51
C GLY A 7 -15.21 8.33 1.41
N VAL A 8 -15.07 9.61 1.73
CA VAL A 8 -13.77 10.27 1.70
C VAL A 8 -12.84 9.64 2.74
N ALA A 9 -13.34 9.44 3.95
CA ALA A 9 -12.53 8.85 5.01
C ALA A 9 -12.09 7.45 4.64
N LEU A 10 -12.98 6.66 4.07
CA LEU A 10 -12.65 5.32 3.64
C LEU A 10 -11.60 5.34 2.52
N ALA A 11 -11.77 6.25 1.58
CA ALA A 11 -10.82 6.36 0.47
C ALA A 11 -9.43 6.72 0.97
N LEU A 12 -9.33 7.62 1.94
CA LEU A 12 -8.05 7.99 2.51
C LEU A 12 -7.41 6.84 3.25
N ASN A 13 -8.21 6.08 3.98
CA ASN A 13 -7.69 4.89 4.66
C ASN A 13 -7.16 3.87 3.67
N LEU A 14 -7.90 3.65 2.59
CA LEU A 14 -7.49 2.69 1.58
C LEU A 14 -6.22 3.13 0.87
N LEU A 15 -6.10 4.41 0.60
CA LEU A 15 -4.90 4.94 -0.04
C LEU A 15 -3.69 4.76 0.88
N ASP A 16 -3.87 5.00 2.16
CA ASP A 16 -2.81 4.84 3.13
C ASP A 16 -2.34 3.39 3.18
N GLU A 17 -3.28 2.47 3.25
CA GLU A 17 -2.95 1.05 3.26
C GLU A 17 -2.29 0.63 1.95
N LEU A 18 -2.75 1.16 0.84
CA LEU A 18 -2.16 0.86 -0.44
C LEU A 18 -0.70 1.30 -0.50
N GLU A 19 -0.40 2.47 0.03
CA GLU A 19 0.97 2.95 0.08
C GLU A 19 1.85 2.05 0.94
N HIS A 20 1.31 1.62 2.07
CA HIS A 20 2.05 0.69 2.94
C HIS A 20 2.34 -0.62 2.22
N LEU A 21 1.33 -1.16 1.55
CA LEU A 21 1.50 -2.42 0.84
C LEU A 21 2.48 -2.29 -0.30
N ARG A 22 2.46 -1.17 -0.99
CA ARG A 22 3.42 -0.94 -2.08
C ARG A 22 4.84 -0.86 -1.57
N ALA A 23 5.02 -0.20 -0.43
CA ALA A 23 6.35 -0.12 0.17
C ALA A 23 6.85 -1.49 0.58
N GLU A 24 5.99 -2.27 1.23
CA GLU A 24 6.35 -3.63 1.61
C GLU A 24 6.65 -4.49 0.40
N ASN A 25 5.86 -4.34 -0.64
CA ASN A 25 6.04 -5.10 -1.86
C ASN A 25 7.40 -4.79 -2.49
N ARG A 26 7.78 -3.52 -2.53
CA ARG A 26 9.08 -3.12 -3.06
C ARG A 26 10.22 -3.73 -2.25
N MET A 27 10.08 -3.71 -0.93
CA MET A 27 11.12 -4.28 -0.06
C MET A 27 11.24 -5.77 -0.28
N LEU A 28 10.11 -6.46 -0.39
CA LEU A 28 10.12 -7.89 -0.63
C LEU A 28 10.73 -8.22 -1.98
N ARG A 29 10.40 -7.45 -2.98
CA ARG A 29 10.95 -7.67 -4.32
C ARG A 29 12.45 -7.43 -4.34
N GLN A 30 12.92 -6.43 -3.62
CA GLN A 30 14.35 -6.16 -3.53
C GLN A 30 15.09 -7.30 -2.88
N ARG A 31 14.53 -7.83 -1.79
CA ARG A 31 15.14 -8.97 -1.11
C ARG A 31 15.14 -10.19 -2.01
N LEU A 32 14.03 -10.43 -2.67
CA LEU A 32 13.90 -11.57 -3.56
C LEU A 32 14.85 -11.43 -4.75
N GLY A 33 14.96 -10.23 -5.29
CA GLY A 33 15.87 -9.97 -6.39
C GLY A 33 17.31 -10.22 -6.03
N ARG A 34 17.72 -9.80 -4.84
CA ARG A 34 19.07 -10.09 -4.36
C ARG A 34 19.30 -11.58 -4.23
N PHE A 35 18.32 -12.24 -3.65
CA PHE A 35 18.42 -13.66 -3.43
C PHE A 35 18.55 -14.42 -4.74
N LEU A 36 17.76 -14.03 -5.72
CA LEU A 36 17.78 -14.69 -7.03
C LEU A 36 18.99 -14.29 -7.86
N ALA A 37 19.54 -13.13 -7.61
CA ALA A 37 20.72 -12.66 -8.35
C ALA A 37 21.99 -13.41 -7.98
N GLU A 38 21.97 -14.02 -6.80
CA GLU A 38 23.11 -14.84 -6.41
C GLU A 38 23.09 -16.17 -7.14
#